data_cc91b24d8cd635b9ce9a2a724d3f4e66
#
_entry.id   cc91b24d8cd635b9ce9a2a724d3f4e66
#
_cell.length_a   1.000
_cell.length_b   1.000
_cell.length_c   1.000
_cell.angle_alpha   90.00
_cell.angle_beta   90.00
_cell.angle_gamma   90.00
#
_symmetry.space_group_name_H-M   'P 1'
#
loop_
_entity.id
_entity.type
_entity.pdbx_description
1 polymer ?
#
loop_
_entity_poly.entity_id
_entity_poly.type
_entity_poly.pdbx_seq_one_letter_code
_entity_poly.pdbx_strand_id
1 'polypeptide(L)'
;RPVSAQVIDKVNIWKGMVIEMFDKLDDLIARYEEIMNELHEPTVADNQARFRSLMKEQSNLQPIVEAYTEYKKCKETVEDSLSMLESENDEEMREMLKEELNDAKKRIEELEQQLKILLLPKDPNDDKNVIVEIRAGAGGDEAALFAAEIYRMYVHYAESRRWKVETMEV
;
A
#
# COMPACT_ATOMS: atom_id res chain seq x y z
N ARG A 1 34.27 -14.11 -16.57
CA ARG A 1 33.57 -13.46 -17.69
C ARG A 1 33.18 -12.06 -17.22
N PRO A 2 33.51 -10.99 -17.97
CA PRO A 2 33.09 -9.65 -17.58
C PRO A 2 31.56 -9.57 -17.59
N VAL A 3 31.01 -8.96 -16.54
CA VAL A 3 29.57 -8.64 -16.46
C VAL A 3 29.25 -7.71 -17.61
N SER A 4 28.28 -8.06 -18.46
CA SER A 4 27.99 -7.29 -19.66
C SER A 4 27.50 -5.87 -19.30
N ALA A 5 27.87 -4.86 -20.09
CA ALA A 5 27.45 -3.46 -19.90
C ALA A 5 25.93 -3.32 -19.71
N GLN A 6 25.12 -4.16 -20.35
CA GLN A 6 23.66 -4.20 -20.19
C GLN A 6 23.18 -4.56 -18.79
N VAL A 7 23.96 -5.30 -17.99
CA VAL A 7 23.61 -5.62 -16.60
C VAL A 7 23.92 -4.42 -15.71
N ILE A 8 25.03 -3.73 -15.99
CA ILE A 8 25.43 -2.52 -15.26
C ILE A 8 24.41 -1.38 -15.49
N ASP A 9 23.96 -1.19 -16.74
CA ASP A 9 22.95 -0.19 -17.06
C ASP A 9 21.60 -0.47 -16.37
N LYS A 10 21.16 -1.72 -16.35
CA LYS A 10 19.93 -2.11 -15.63
C LYS A 10 20.04 -1.86 -14.13
N VAL A 11 21.18 -2.14 -13.51
CA VAL A 11 21.41 -1.89 -12.08
C VAL A 11 21.42 -0.39 -11.77
N ASN A 12 21.97 0.43 -12.64
CA ASN A 12 22.01 1.90 -12.47
C ASN A 12 20.61 2.52 -12.64
N ILE A 13 19.85 2.07 -13.63
CA ILE A 13 18.45 2.49 -13.83
C ILE A 13 17.60 2.09 -12.61
N TRP A 14 17.80 0.89 -12.08
CA TRP A 14 17.12 0.42 -10.87
C TRP A 14 17.47 1.26 -9.64
N LYS A 15 18.74 1.57 -9.44
CA LYS A 15 19.19 2.44 -8.34
C LYS A 15 18.60 3.84 -8.44
N GLY A 16 18.59 4.44 -9.63
CA GLY A 16 17.98 5.77 -9.84
C GLY A 16 16.48 5.78 -9.52
N MET A 17 15.75 4.77 -9.98
CA MET A 17 14.31 4.63 -9.74
C MET A 17 14.00 4.38 -8.25
N VAL A 18 14.84 3.63 -7.55
CA VAL A 18 14.72 3.38 -6.10
C VAL A 18 14.96 4.67 -5.32
N ILE A 19 15.98 5.46 -5.66
CA ILE A 19 16.27 6.75 -4.99
C ILE A 19 15.08 7.71 -5.19
N GLU A 20 14.58 7.87 -6.41
CA GLU A 20 13.41 8.71 -6.70
C GLU A 20 12.15 8.25 -5.97
N MET A 21 12.00 6.95 -5.74
CA MET A 21 10.91 6.39 -4.95
C MET A 21 11.03 6.79 -3.47
N PHE A 22 12.23 6.73 -2.89
CA PHE A 22 12.45 7.09 -1.49
C PHE A 22 12.31 8.58 -1.22
N ASP A 23 12.75 9.44 -2.14
CA ASP A 23 12.53 10.90 -2.05
C ASP A 23 11.03 11.22 -1.99
N LYS A 24 10.22 10.56 -2.83
CA LYS A 24 8.76 10.69 -2.79
C LYS A 24 8.14 10.19 -1.48
N LEU A 25 8.70 9.14 -0.87
CA LEU A 25 8.19 8.61 0.39
C LEU A 25 8.43 9.57 1.56
N ASP A 26 9.56 10.25 1.59
CA ASP A 26 9.84 11.27 2.62
C ASP A 26 8.89 12.48 2.47
N ASP A 27 8.60 12.92 1.24
CA ASP A 27 7.59 13.96 0.98
C ASP A 27 6.18 13.52 1.44
N LEU A 28 5.81 12.26 1.25
CA LEU A 28 4.52 11.73 1.71
C LEU A 28 4.43 11.66 3.24
N ILE A 29 5.52 11.35 3.95
CA ILE A 29 5.56 11.42 5.42
C ILE A 29 5.36 12.87 5.87
N ALA A 30 6.11 13.82 5.32
CA ALA A 30 5.97 15.23 5.67
C ALA A 30 4.51 15.69 5.45
N ARG A 31 3.91 15.31 4.33
CA ARG A 31 2.51 15.62 4.05
C ARG A 31 1.54 14.98 5.05
N TYR A 32 1.78 13.74 5.45
CA TYR A 32 0.97 13.07 6.48
C TYR A 32 1.06 13.79 7.82
N GLU A 33 2.24 14.23 8.24
CA GLU A 33 2.44 15.00 9.49
C GLU A 33 1.72 16.36 9.43
N GLU A 34 1.78 17.05 8.28
CA GLU A 34 1.01 18.29 8.07
C GLU A 34 -0.49 18.06 8.25
N ILE A 35 -1.04 17.00 7.63
CA ILE A 35 -2.45 16.64 7.75
C ILE A 35 -2.82 16.35 9.19
N MET A 36 -1.98 15.60 9.91
CA MET A 36 -2.23 15.32 11.33
C MET A 36 -2.23 16.60 12.17
N ASN A 37 -1.34 17.54 11.91
CA ASN A 37 -1.31 18.84 12.57
C ASN A 37 -2.56 19.68 12.23
N GLU A 38 -2.93 19.75 10.93
CA GLU A 38 -4.15 20.46 10.51
C GLU A 38 -5.41 19.88 11.18
N LEU A 39 -5.52 18.55 11.29
CA LEU A 39 -6.67 17.89 11.92
C LEU A 39 -6.81 18.20 13.42
N HIS A 40 -5.72 18.59 14.10
CA HIS A 40 -5.74 19.02 15.50
C HIS A 40 -6.15 20.50 15.67
N GLU A 41 -6.24 21.28 14.57
CA GLU A 41 -6.66 22.67 14.64
C GLU A 41 -8.18 22.78 14.85
N PRO A 42 -8.65 23.57 15.85
CA PRO A 42 -10.09 23.75 16.10
C PRO A 42 -10.86 24.29 14.89
N THR A 43 -10.22 25.11 14.06
CA THR A 43 -10.80 25.72 12.86
C THR A 43 -11.18 24.73 11.78
N VAL A 44 -10.50 23.58 11.74
CA VAL A 44 -10.76 22.50 10.77
C VAL A 44 -12.02 21.71 11.18
N ALA A 45 -12.26 21.55 12.49
CA ALA A 45 -13.45 20.88 13.00
C ALA A 45 -14.74 21.60 12.60
N ASP A 46 -14.71 22.93 12.49
CA ASP A 46 -15.85 23.75 12.07
C ASP A 46 -16.12 23.66 10.55
N ASN A 47 -15.13 23.28 9.76
CA ASN A 47 -15.27 23.12 8.31
C ASN A 47 -15.39 21.64 7.92
N GLN A 48 -16.60 21.13 7.93
CA GLN A 48 -16.90 19.71 7.66
C GLN A 48 -16.36 19.21 6.30
N ALA A 49 -16.34 20.07 5.26
CA ALA A 49 -15.82 19.70 3.94
C ALA A 49 -14.29 19.51 3.98
N ARG A 50 -13.58 20.46 4.63
CA ARG A 50 -12.13 20.39 4.82
C ARG A 50 -11.73 19.18 5.66
N PHE A 51 -12.43 18.97 6.79
CA PHE A 51 -12.22 17.84 7.68
C PHE A 51 -12.33 16.49 6.92
N ARG A 52 -13.42 16.30 6.14
CA ARG A 52 -13.60 15.07 5.34
C ARG A 52 -12.49 14.87 4.31
N SER A 53 -12.05 15.95 3.66
CA SER A 53 -10.97 15.88 2.67
C SER A 53 -9.66 15.44 3.33
N LEU A 54 -9.29 16.04 4.47
CA LEU A 54 -8.07 15.70 5.22
C LEU A 54 -8.13 14.27 5.75
N MET A 55 -9.26 13.83 6.32
CA MET A 55 -9.44 12.46 6.79
C MET A 55 -9.30 11.43 5.67
N LYS A 56 -9.80 11.74 4.47
CA LYS A 56 -9.64 10.86 3.30
C LYS A 56 -8.18 10.80 2.86
N GLU A 57 -7.50 11.93 2.80
CA GLU A 57 -6.09 12.01 2.44
C GLU A 57 -5.23 11.26 3.47
N GLN A 58 -5.47 11.47 4.76
CA GLN A 58 -4.82 10.77 5.87
C GLN A 58 -5.01 9.24 5.74
N SER A 59 -6.24 8.77 5.54
CA SER A 59 -6.54 7.33 5.37
C SER A 59 -5.83 6.72 4.16
N ASN A 60 -5.60 7.49 3.09
CA ASN A 60 -4.88 7.02 1.91
C ASN A 60 -3.37 6.94 2.14
N LEU A 61 -2.79 7.86 2.92
CA LEU A 61 -1.36 7.94 3.18
C LEU A 61 -0.93 7.00 4.31
N GLN A 62 -1.80 6.74 5.27
CA GLN A 62 -1.50 5.96 6.47
C GLN A 62 -0.80 4.61 6.17
N PRO A 63 -1.30 3.74 5.27
CA PRO A 63 -0.65 2.45 5.01
C PRO A 63 0.75 2.61 4.38
N ILE A 64 0.99 3.69 3.63
CA ILE A 64 2.31 3.99 3.06
C ILE A 64 3.27 4.42 4.17
N VAL A 65 2.83 5.31 5.04
CA VAL A 65 3.62 5.83 6.17
C VAL A 65 3.97 4.71 7.14
N GLU A 66 3.02 3.84 7.48
CA GLU A 66 3.25 2.68 8.35
C GLU A 66 4.30 1.73 7.76
N ALA A 67 4.14 1.33 6.49
CA ALA A 67 5.08 0.44 5.80
C ALA A 67 6.48 1.04 5.68
N TYR A 68 6.58 2.34 5.39
CA TYR A 68 7.87 3.01 5.25
C TYR A 68 8.55 3.26 6.59
N THR A 69 7.80 3.55 7.64
CA THR A 69 8.35 3.67 9.01
C THR A 69 8.92 2.34 9.48
N GLU A 70 8.21 1.24 9.24
CA GLU A 70 8.70 -0.10 9.54
C GLU A 70 9.95 -0.44 8.72
N TYR A 71 9.98 -0.07 7.44
CA TYR A 71 11.15 -0.23 6.58
C TYR A 71 12.39 0.49 7.13
N LYS A 72 12.24 1.77 7.54
CA LYS A 72 13.34 2.54 8.17
C LYS A 72 13.85 1.84 9.43
N LYS A 73 12.93 1.38 10.28
CA LYS A 73 13.27 0.64 11.52
C LYS A 73 14.02 -0.66 11.23
N CYS A 74 13.58 -1.44 10.24
CA CYS A 74 14.30 -2.66 9.85
C CYS A 74 15.70 -2.36 9.31
N LYS A 75 15.88 -1.26 8.58
CA LYS A 75 17.22 -0.83 8.14
C LYS A 75 18.13 -0.45 9.29
N GLU A 76 17.62 0.31 10.25
CA GLU A 76 18.35 0.65 11.48
C GLU A 76 18.76 -0.63 12.24
N THR A 77 17.81 -1.58 12.41
CA THR A 77 18.12 -2.89 13.01
C THR A 77 19.25 -3.62 12.28
N VAL A 78 19.26 -3.59 10.93
CA VAL A 78 20.34 -4.21 10.15
C VAL A 78 21.70 -3.54 10.41
N GLU A 79 21.74 -2.21 10.45
CA GLU A 79 22.96 -1.44 10.71
C GLU A 79 23.48 -1.70 12.14
N ASP A 80 22.60 -1.67 13.13
CA ASP A 80 22.92 -1.92 14.54
C ASP A 80 23.41 -3.35 14.75
N SER A 81 22.70 -4.35 14.22
CA SER A 81 23.08 -5.77 14.34
C SER A 81 24.45 -6.04 13.68
N LEU A 82 24.75 -5.39 12.54
CA LEU A 82 26.06 -5.49 11.89
C LEU A 82 27.16 -4.87 12.75
N SER A 83 26.94 -3.68 13.30
CA SER A 83 27.89 -2.98 14.17
C SER A 83 28.17 -3.79 15.46
N MET A 84 27.12 -4.37 16.06
CA MET A 84 27.27 -5.22 17.24
C MET A 84 28.03 -6.51 16.94
N LEU A 85 27.79 -7.14 15.78
CA LEU A 85 28.51 -8.36 15.36
C LEU A 85 30.02 -8.16 15.20
N GLU A 86 30.48 -6.93 14.90
CA GLU A 86 31.90 -6.62 14.78
C GLU A 86 32.62 -6.62 16.14
N SER A 87 31.91 -6.26 17.21
CA SER A 87 32.49 -6.14 18.56
C SER A 87 32.12 -7.28 19.51
N GLU A 88 31.11 -8.08 19.19
CA GLU A 88 30.60 -9.14 20.05
C GLU A 88 31.47 -10.41 19.96
N ASN A 89 31.85 -10.95 21.14
CA ASN A 89 32.67 -12.17 21.26
C ASN A 89 31.90 -13.37 21.79
N ASP A 90 30.69 -13.17 22.33
CA ASP A 90 29.85 -14.25 22.81
C ASP A 90 29.16 -14.96 21.64
N GLU A 91 29.36 -16.28 21.54
CA GLU A 91 28.83 -17.06 20.39
C GLU A 91 27.30 -17.13 20.40
N GLU A 92 26.64 -17.21 21.56
CA GLU A 92 25.17 -17.24 21.66
C GLU A 92 24.61 -15.89 21.23
N MET A 93 25.20 -14.79 21.68
CA MET A 93 24.80 -13.45 21.28
C MET A 93 25.00 -13.22 19.77
N ARG A 94 26.13 -13.71 19.23
CA ARG A 94 26.39 -13.64 17.78
C ARG A 94 25.38 -14.42 16.95
N GLU A 95 24.92 -15.56 17.43
CA GLU A 95 23.85 -16.32 16.73
C GLU A 95 22.52 -15.57 16.75
N MET A 96 22.12 -15.01 17.89
CA MET A 96 20.93 -14.18 18.01
C MET A 96 20.98 -12.97 17.06
N LEU A 97 22.10 -12.25 17.01
CA LEU A 97 22.27 -11.10 16.10
C LEU A 97 22.23 -11.50 14.63
N LYS A 98 22.72 -12.67 14.26
CA LYS A 98 22.62 -13.19 12.88
C LYS A 98 21.17 -13.53 12.51
N GLU A 99 20.41 -14.10 13.44
CA GLU A 99 19.01 -14.42 13.24
C GLU A 99 18.18 -13.14 13.07
N GLU A 100 18.35 -12.17 13.98
CA GLU A 100 17.72 -10.83 13.87
C GLU A 100 18.06 -10.12 12.55
N LEU A 101 19.34 -10.17 12.15
CA LEU A 101 19.79 -9.62 10.87
C LEU A 101 19.11 -10.27 9.65
N ASN A 102 18.94 -11.59 9.68
CA ASN A 102 18.28 -12.31 8.60
C ASN A 102 16.78 -11.99 8.52
N ASP A 103 16.11 -11.93 9.67
CA ASP A 103 14.70 -11.58 9.74
C ASP A 103 14.46 -10.13 9.30
N ALA A 104 15.28 -9.20 9.76
CA ALA A 104 15.21 -7.81 9.32
C ALA A 104 15.43 -7.66 7.81
N LYS A 105 16.39 -8.36 7.21
CA LYS A 105 16.63 -8.35 5.76
C LYS A 105 15.43 -8.90 4.97
N LYS A 106 14.88 -10.02 5.42
CA LYS A 106 13.69 -10.62 4.80
C LYS A 106 12.50 -9.65 4.86
N ARG A 107 12.31 -9.02 6.02
CA ARG A 107 11.24 -8.05 6.21
C ARG A 107 11.41 -6.81 5.33
N ILE A 108 12.63 -6.34 5.12
CA ILE A 108 12.95 -5.26 4.17
C ILE A 108 12.49 -5.63 2.76
N GLU A 109 12.80 -6.84 2.28
CA GLU A 109 12.39 -7.29 0.93
C GLU A 109 10.85 -7.32 0.78
N GLU A 110 10.14 -7.80 1.80
CA GLU A 110 8.67 -7.82 1.82
C GLU A 110 8.09 -6.39 1.77
N LEU A 111 8.64 -5.48 2.60
CA LEU A 111 8.20 -4.08 2.67
C LEU A 111 8.50 -3.32 1.38
N GLU A 112 9.62 -3.59 0.71
CA GLU A 112 9.91 -3.02 -0.61
C GLU A 112 8.87 -3.42 -1.67
N GLN A 113 8.42 -4.66 -1.66
CA GLN A 113 7.36 -5.10 -2.57
C GLN A 113 6.01 -4.45 -2.21
N GLN A 114 5.70 -4.39 -0.91
CA GLN A 114 4.49 -3.74 -0.42
C GLN A 114 4.45 -2.24 -0.78
N LEU A 115 5.54 -1.52 -0.56
CA LEU A 115 5.66 -0.10 -0.92
C LEU A 115 5.51 0.13 -2.41
N LYS A 116 6.08 -0.72 -3.27
CA LYS A 116 5.87 -0.63 -4.72
C LYS A 116 4.39 -0.72 -5.10
N ILE A 117 3.64 -1.60 -4.45
CA ILE A 117 2.20 -1.75 -4.71
C ILE A 117 1.42 -0.54 -4.19
N LEU A 118 1.74 -0.06 -2.97
CA LEU A 118 1.08 1.08 -2.34
C LEU A 118 1.30 2.40 -3.09
N LEU A 119 2.43 2.54 -3.77
CA LEU A 119 2.78 3.72 -4.58
C LEU A 119 2.21 3.69 -6.00
N LEU A 120 1.56 2.61 -6.42
CA LEU A 120 0.87 2.61 -7.71
C LEU A 120 -0.23 3.68 -7.71
N PRO A 121 -0.37 4.44 -8.80
CA PRO A 121 -1.44 5.43 -8.90
C PRO A 121 -2.79 4.73 -8.77
N LYS A 122 -3.59 5.20 -7.82
CA LYS A 122 -4.98 4.73 -7.67
C LYS A 122 -5.81 5.21 -8.85
N ASP A 123 -6.71 4.36 -9.34
CA ASP A 123 -7.67 4.79 -10.34
C ASP A 123 -8.60 5.85 -9.70
N PRO A 124 -8.75 7.04 -10.32
CA PRO A 124 -9.65 8.09 -9.83
C PRO A 124 -11.12 7.65 -9.78
N ASN A 125 -11.44 6.51 -10.37
CA ASN A 125 -12.79 5.93 -10.34
C ASN A 125 -13.00 4.96 -9.18
N ASP A 126 -11.96 4.50 -8.49
CA ASP A 126 -12.07 3.54 -7.37
C ASP A 126 -12.95 4.04 -6.22
N ASP A 127 -13.05 5.36 -6.06
CA ASP A 127 -13.88 6.02 -5.04
C ASP A 127 -15.30 6.37 -5.51
N LYS A 128 -15.66 6.03 -6.76
CA LYS A 128 -16.96 6.39 -7.34
C LYS A 128 -17.96 5.25 -7.18
N ASN A 129 -19.24 5.66 -7.10
CA ASN A 129 -20.33 4.70 -7.23
C ASN A 129 -20.35 4.12 -8.64
N VAL A 130 -20.70 2.83 -8.76
CA VAL A 130 -20.76 2.10 -10.02
C VAL A 130 -22.20 1.71 -10.29
N ILE A 131 -22.62 1.89 -11.52
CA ILE A 131 -23.90 1.35 -12.02
C ILE A 131 -23.57 0.08 -12.81
N VAL A 132 -24.14 -1.04 -12.39
CA VAL A 132 -24.02 -2.33 -13.07
C VAL A 132 -25.32 -2.63 -13.78
N GLU A 133 -25.29 -2.75 -15.11
CA GLU A 133 -26.43 -3.16 -15.92
C GLU A 133 -26.23 -4.60 -16.38
N ILE A 134 -27.19 -5.45 -16.10
CA ILE A 134 -27.20 -6.86 -16.50
C ILE A 134 -28.37 -7.09 -17.42
N ARG A 135 -28.10 -7.48 -18.65
CA ARG A 135 -29.16 -7.76 -19.66
C ARG A 135 -29.18 -9.25 -20.00
N ALA A 136 -30.34 -9.82 -20.00
CA ALA A 136 -30.55 -11.15 -20.58
C ALA A 136 -30.32 -11.06 -22.10
N GLY A 137 -29.52 -11.97 -22.65
CA GLY A 137 -29.28 -12.12 -24.07
C GLY A 137 -30.37 -12.92 -24.79
N ALA A 138 -30.07 -13.42 -25.99
CA ALA A 138 -30.94 -14.35 -26.69
C ALA A 138 -30.94 -15.69 -25.96
N GLY A 139 -32.10 -16.22 -25.53
CA GLY A 139 -32.20 -17.47 -24.77
C GLY A 139 -33.50 -17.62 -23.95
N GLY A 140 -34.40 -16.66 -24.02
CA GLY A 140 -35.71 -16.73 -23.32
C GLY A 140 -35.51 -16.81 -21.77
N ASP A 141 -36.31 -17.64 -21.12
CA ASP A 141 -36.36 -17.78 -19.66
C ASP A 141 -35.01 -18.23 -19.04
N GLU A 142 -34.25 -19.06 -19.76
CA GLU A 142 -32.91 -19.51 -19.29
C GLU A 142 -31.91 -18.36 -19.21
N ALA A 143 -31.94 -17.44 -20.17
CA ALA A 143 -31.09 -16.26 -20.17
C ALA A 143 -31.47 -15.28 -19.04
N ALA A 144 -32.78 -15.18 -18.74
CA ALA A 144 -33.27 -14.39 -17.61
C ALA A 144 -32.83 -14.98 -16.25
N LEU A 145 -32.90 -16.30 -16.09
CA LEU A 145 -32.42 -17.00 -14.89
C LEU A 145 -30.91 -16.79 -14.68
N PHE A 146 -30.13 -16.89 -15.75
CA PHE A 146 -28.69 -16.65 -15.71
C PHE A 146 -28.35 -15.19 -15.32
N ALA A 147 -29.06 -14.22 -15.88
CA ALA A 147 -28.90 -12.82 -15.51
C ALA A 147 -29.19 -12.58 -14.02
N ALA A 148 -30.24 -13.24 -13.49
CA ALA A 148 -30.58 -13.17 -12.08
C ALA A 148 -29.49 -13.81 -11.16
N GLU A 149 -28.81 -14.85 -11.63
CA GLU A 149 -27.67 -15.43 -10.89
C GLU A 149 -26.46 -14.52 -10.87
N ILE A 150 -26.11 -13.88 -12.01
CA ILE A 150 -25.06 -12.88 -12.09
C ILE A 150 -25.37 -11.70 -11.16
N TYR A 151 -26.61 -11.20 -11.14
CA TYR A 151 -27.02 -10.17 -10.22
C TYR A 151 -26.77 -10.56 -8.77
N ARG A 152 -27.20 -11.77 -8.35
CA ARG A 152 -26.96 -12.29 -7.00
C ARG A 152 -25.47 -12.36 -6.66
N MET A 153 -24.63 -12.77 -7.61
CA MET A 153 -23.17 -12.83 -7.42
C MET A 153 -22.61 -11.43 -7.10
N TYR A 154 -22.99 -10.40 -7.86
CA TYR A 154 -22.52 -9.04 -7.60
C TYR A 154 -23.04 -8.47 -6.28
N VAL A 155 -24.31 -8.75 -5.92
CA VAL A 155 -24.87 -8.35 -4.63
C VAL A 155 -24.07 -8.97 -3.47
N HIS A 156 -23.82 -10.28 -3.50
CA HIS A 156 -23.02 -10.94 -2.47
C HIS A 156 -21.58 -10.41 -2.38
N TYR A 157 -20.96 -10.09 -3.52
CA TYR A 157 -19.65 -9.47 -3.50
C TYR A 157 -19.68 -8.10 -2.83
N ALA A 158 -20.65 -7.25 -3.20
CA ALA A 158 -20.82 -5.93 -2.59
C ALA A 158 -21.08 -6.02 -1.08
N GLU A 159 -21.94 -6.94 -0.64
CA GLU A 159 -22.19 -7.20 0.78
C GLU A 159 -20.92 -7.62 1.52
N SER A 160 -20.09 -8.49 0.93
CA SER A 160 -18.80 -8.90 1.52
C SER A 160 -17.84 -7.72 1.70
N ARG A 161 -17.97 -6.69 0.87
CA ARG A 161 -17.23 -5.42 0.94
C ARG A 161 -17.93 -4.35 1.78
N ARG A 162 -19.11 -4.64 2.33
CA ARG A 162 -19.98 -3.69 3.06
C ARG A 162 -20.39 -2.49 2.22
N TRP A 163 -20.54 -2.70 0.91
CA TRP A 163 -21.06 -1.68 0.00
C TRP A 163 -22.59 -1.69 0.04
N LYS A 164 -23.19 -0.51 -0.11
CA LYS A 164 -24.64 -0.39 -0.22
C LYS A 164 -25.05 -0.69 -1.66
N VAL A 165 -26.01 -1.59 -1.83
CA VAL A 165 -26.60 -1.91 -3.15
C VAL A 165 -28.00 -1.31 -3.21
N GLU A 166 -28.30 -0.61 -4.29
CA GLU A 166 -29.63 -0.09 -4.60
C GLU A 166 -30.06 -0.61 -5.98
N THR A 167 -31.21 -1.26 -6.03
CA THR A 167 -31.79 -1.73 -7.30
C THR A 167 -32.57 -0.58 -7.92
N MET A 168 -32.24 -0.21 -9.16
CA MET A 168 -32.87 0.90 -9.88
C MET A 168 -34.06 0.42 -10.70
N GLU A 169 -33.89 -0.64 -11.50
CA GLU A 169 -34.94 -1.30 -12.31
C GLU A 169 -34.68 -2.82 -12.34
N VAL A 170 -35.76 -3.61 -12.42
CA VAL A 170 -35.74 -5.08 -12.54
C VAL A 170 -36.64 -5.51 -13.71
#